data_003ca2c648db1113c61e0a8b1e11506c
#
_entry.id   003ca2c648db1113c61e0a8b1e11506c
#
_cell.length_a   1.000
_cell.length_b   1.000
_cell.length_c   1.000
_cell.angle_alpha   90.00
_cell.angle_beta   90.00
_cell.angle_gamma   90.00
#
_symmetry.space_group_name_H-M   'P 1'
#
loop_
_entity.id
_entity.type
_entity.pdbx_description
1 polymer ?
#
loop_
_entity_poly.entity_id
_entity_poly.type
_entity_poly.pdbx_seq_one_letter_code
_entity_poly.pdbx_strand_id
1 'polypeptide(L)'
;MSDYTIEVNMDKICSVCGQNGVLDNGMCLTCANRSMEDAVRDRIAQEEKEINQTPENNVINGKFIEKCLYENSLGDATLYAAMFRDKFLYCKGQQEWYAWDEHRWRLDVMDESSVAVEAIAKKYLDEFFVSNKEIASMAEAGADKSDIKKLQNKCEKLTERARQLRGPNRRSQCLNFVHTIKDPLAISGTEFDNQPMLFPCANGVIDLETGRLLNGNPRDYLCASSPIEYHGIADPPELFIKSLCEMHNCDGPYDDHAMVDYIQRLLGYAITGFSHEKVFPIFYGKSGWNGRSLILETVKTILGSMAAPIPSEMLLSQKIAKSASGPS
;
A
#
# COMPACT_ATOMS: atom_id res chain seq x y z
N MET A 1 -27.87 6.14 24.37
CA MET A 1 -28.06 6.66 22.99
C MET A 1 -28.07 8.18 23.09
N SER A 2 -26.89 8.80 22.95
CA SER A 2 -26.85 10.24 22.70
C SER A 2 -27.21 10.42 21.23
N ASP A 3 -28.42 10.94 20.98
CA ASP A 3 -28.82 11.41 19.68
C ASP A 3 -27.79 12.45 19.23
N TYR A 4 -26.95 12.10 18.26
CA TYR A 4 -26.22 13.06 17.46
C TYR A 4 -27.28 13.80 16.62
N THR A 5 -27.92 14.78 17.23
CA THR A 5 -28.75 15.73 16.51
C THR A 5 -27.81 16.61 15.71
N ILE A 6 -27.83 16.43 14.39
CA ILE A 6 -27.19 17.38 13.48
C ILE A 6 -27.96 18.70 13.67
N GLU A 7 -27.37 19.68 14.34
CA GLU A 7 -27.99 20.99 14.52
C GLU A 7 -28.01 21.72 13.17
N VAL A 8 -29.21 21.91 12.63
CA VAL A 8 -29.45 22.68 11.42
C VAL A 8 -29.96 24.05 11.83
N ASN A 9 -29.21 25.10 11.52
CA ASN A 9 -29.62 26.47 11.77
C ASN A 9 -30.62 26.91 10.69
N MET A 10 -31.90 26.93 11.03
CA MET A 10 -33.01 27.26 10.12
C MET A 10 -33.07 28.73 9.75
N ASP A 11 -32.46 29.63 10.52
CA ASP A 11 -32.48 31.09 10.29
C ASP A 11 -31.39 31.53 9.28
N LYS A 12 -30.50 30.64 8.92
CA LYS A 12 -29.43 30.93 7.94
C LYS A 12 -29.72 30.29 6.59
N ILE A 13 -29.28 30.99 5.55
CA ILE A 13 -29.47 30.61 4.15
C ILE A 13 -28.19 29.88 3.66
N CYS A 14 -28.37 28.78 2.99
CA CYS A 14 -27.30 28.01 2.36
C CYS A 14 -26.54 28.87 1.33
N SER A 15 -25.24 28.98 1.47
CA SER A 15 -24.36 29.75 0.59
C SER A 15 -24.29 29.22 -0.85
N VAL A 16 -24.74 27.96 -1.08
CA VAL A 16 -24.68 27.31 -2.39
C VAL A 16 -26.02 27.36 -3.13
N CYS A 17 -27.14 27.04 -2.46
CA CYS A 17 -28.46 26.93 -3.14
C CYS A 17 -29.51 27.94 -2.68
N GLY A 18 -29.24 28.76 -1.65
CA GLY A 18 -30.16 29.77 -1.14
C GLY A 18 -31.34 29.22 -0.32
N GLN A 19 -31.38 27.94 0.03
CA GLN A 19 -32.41 27.35 0.88
C GLN A 19 -32.13 27.62 2.37
N ASN A 20 -33.18 27.71 3.18
CA ASN A 20 -33.06 27.84 4.63
C ASN A 20 -32.58 26.52 5.27
N GLY A 21 -31.86 26.65 6.38
CA GLY A 21 -31.35 25.53 7.13
C GLY A 21 -29.93 25.11 6.70
N VAL A 22 -28.95 25.54 7.48
CA VAL A 22 -27.52 25.24 7.21
C VAL A 22 -26.86 24.55 8.39
N LEU A 23 -25.87 23.75 8.07
CA LEU A 23 -24.90 23.19 9.01
C LEU A 23 -23.86 24.25 9.41
N ASP A 24 -23.00 23.94 10.37
CA ASP A 24 -21.93 24.83 10.84
C ASP A 24 -20.98 25.34 9.72
N ASN A 25 -20.87 24.59 8.63
CA ASN A 25 -20.07 24.96 7.45
C ASN A 25 -20.78 25.93 6.49
N GLY A 26 -21.99 26.42 6.83
CA GLY A 26 -22.75 27.36 6.01
C GLY A 26 -23.46 26.78 4.79
N MET A 27 -23.52 25.44 4.63
CA MET A 27 -24.23 24.73 3.57
C MET A 27 -25.41 23.94 4.14
N CYS A 28 -26.50 23.80 3.37
CA CYS A 28 -27.57 22.88 3.76
C CYS A 28 -27.09 21.41 3.59
N LEU A 29 -27.80 20.49 4.26
CA LEU A 29 -27.44 19.06 4.25
C LEU A 29 -27.33 18.49 2.83
N THR A 30 -28.23 18.90 1.92
CA THR A 30 -28.23 18.46 0.52
C THR A 30 -27.00 18.96 -0.25
N CYS A 31 -26.60 20.23 -0.04
CA CYS A 31 -25.42 20.80 -0.68
C CYS A 31 -24.11 20.29 -0.09
N ALA A 32 -24.09 20.04 1.21
CA ALA A 32 -22.95 19.40 1.87
C ALA A 32 -22.70 17.98 1.33
N ASN A 33 -23.77 17.18 1.23
CA ASN A 33 -23.66 15.83 0.65
C ASN A 33 -23.29 15.87 -0.84
N ARG A 34 -23.86 16.79 -1.62
CA ARG A 34 -23.49 16.95 -3.04
C ARG A 34 -22.04 17.41 -3.21
N SER A 35 -21.56 18.33 -2.36
CA SER A 35 -20.15 18.77 -2.35
C SER A 35 -19.20 17.63 -2.02
N MET A 36 -19.58 16.72 -1.11
CA MET A 36 -18.78 15.52 -0.82
C MET A 36 -18.79 14.55 -2.01
N GLU A 37 -19.94 14.34 -2.66
CA GLU A 37 -20.04 13.50 -3.86
C GLU A 37 -19.23 14.05 -5.03
N ASP A 38 -19.27 15.37 -5.25
CA ASP A 38 -18.50 16.04 -6.29
C ASP A 38 -16.99 15.99 -5.98
N ALA A 39 -16.58 16.18 -4.73
CA ALA A 39 -15.17 16.03 -4.30
C ALA A 39 -14.67 14.59 -4.49
N VAL A 40 -15.51 13.60 -4.18
CA VAL A 40 -15.17 12.18 -4.44
C VAL A 40 -15.09 11.91 -5.94
N ARG A 41 -16.02 12.47 -6.73
CA ARG A 41 -16.00 12.33 -8.19
C ARG A 41 -14.80 13.01 -8.82
N ASP A 42 -14.43 14.21 -8.36
CA ASP A 42 -13.24 14.93 -8.82
C ASP A 42 -11.95 14.20 -8.45
N ARG A 43 -11.89 13.59 -7.26
CA ARG A 43 -10.77 12.77 -6.84
C ARG A 43 -10.65 11.50 -7.70
N ILE A 44 -11.74 10.79 -7.95
CA ILE A 44 -11.78 9.64 -8.86
C ILE A 44 -11.36 10.06 -10.27
N ALA A 45 -11.87 11.20 -10.78
CA ALA A 45 -11.50 11.71 -12.09
C ALA A 45 -10.05 12.20 -12.16
N GLN A 46 -9.48 12.63 -11.04
CA GLN A 46 -8.08 13.02 -10.93
C GLN A 46 -7.17 11.77 -10.86
N GLU A 47 -7.56 10.76 -10.11
CA GLU A 47 -6.92 9.45 -10.08
C GLU A 47 -6.98 8.76 -11.45
N GLU A 48 -8.12 8.81 -12.15
CA GLU A 48 -8.26 8.32 -13.53
C GLU A 48 -7.38 9.13 -14.52
N LYS A 49 -7.23 10.43 -14.33
CA LYS A 49 -6.31 11.26 -15.13
C LYS A 49 -4.86 10.95 -14.82
N GLU A 50 -4.50 10.71 -13.58
CA GLU A 50 -3.14 10.32 -13.18
C GLU A 50 -2.80 8.91 -13.65
N ILE A 51 -3.76 7.97 -13.63
CA ILE A 51 -3.64 6.64 -14.23
C ILE A 51 -3.44 6.75 -15.76
N ASN A 52 -4.12 7.71 -16.42
CA ASN A 52 -3.99 7.95 -17.86
C ASN A 52 -2.78 8.84 -18.23
N GLN A 53 -2.16 9.54 -17.27
CA GLN A 53 -0.91 10.31 -17.43
C GLN A 53 0.34 9.53 -17.03
N THR A 54 0.23 8.24 -16.70
CA THR A 54 1.42 7.38 -16.68
C THR A 54 2.12 7.51 -18.02
N PRO A 55 3.44 7.77 -18.05
CA PRO A 55 4.19 7.94 -19.29
C PRO A 55 3.90 6.73 -20.17
N GLU A 56 3.43 7.01 -21.38
CA GLU A 56 3.05 6.10 -22.46
C GLU A 56 3.07 4.63 -22.00
N ASN A 57 1.89 4.04 -21.89
CA ASN A 57 1.76 2.60 -21.76
C ASN A 57 2.82 1.99 -22.68
N ASN A 58 3.97 1.61 -22.17
CA ASN A 58 5.01 0.93 -22.93
C ASN A 58 4.39 -0.41 -23.32
N VAL A 59 3.58 -0.37 -24.38
CA VAL A 59 3.03 -1.58 -24.97
C VAL A 59 4.24 -2.43 -25.31
N ILE A 60 4.42 -3.50 -24.53
CA ILE A 60 5.53 -4.45 -24.70
C ILE A 60 5.30 -5.15 -26.04
N ASN A 61 5.74 -4.51 -27.10
CA ASN A 61 5.68 -4.99 -28.49
C ASN A 61 7.05 -5.47 -28.97
N GLY A 62 7.09 -6.10 -30.14
CA GLY A 62 8.32 -6.63 -30.70
C GLY A 62 9.44 -5.58 -30.85
N LYS A 63 9.12 -4.32 -31.19
CA LYS A 63 10.10 -3.24 -31.30
C LYS A 63 10.69 -2.87 -29.95
N PHE A 64 9.87 -2.84 -28.89
CA PHE A 64 10.34 -2.59 -27.53
C PHE A 64 11.24 -3.73 -27.05
N ILE A 65 10.85 -4.99 -27.28
CA ILE A 65 11.65 -6.17 -26.90
C ILE A 65 12.98 -6.17 -27.66
N GLU A 66 12.96 -5.82 -28.95
CA GLU A 66 14.18 -5.71 -29.76
C GLU A 66 15.11 -4.62 -29.24
N LYS A 67 14.58 -3.43 -28.90
CA LYS A 67 15.36 -2.36 -28.25
C LYS A 67 16.01 -2.88 -26.98
N CYS A 68 15.26 -3.52 -26.09
CA CYS A 68 15.75 -4.10 -24.83
C CYS A 68 16.85 -5.17 -25.10
N LEU A 69 16.69 -5.98 -26.13
CA LEU A 69 17.70 -6.98 -26.53
C LEU A 69 19.06 -6.34 -26.83
N TYR A 70 19.08 -5.24 -27.54
CA TYR A 70 20.32 -4.54 -27.94
C TYR A 70 20.92 -3.66 -26.83
N GLU A 71 20.12 -3.24 -25.85
CA GLU A 71 20.59 -2.50 -24.67
C GLU A 71 21.22 -3.42 -23.58
N ASN A 72 21.36 -4.70 -23.84
CA ASN A 72 22.00 -5.67 -22.95
C ASN A 72 21.34 -5.74 -21.55
N SER A 73 22.14 -5.72 -20.47
CA SER A 73 21.64 -5.85 -19.08
C SER A 73 20.73 -4.70 -18.69
N LEU A 74 20.93 -3.51 -19.24
CA LEU A 74 20.05 -2.36 -19.06
C LEU A 74 18.69 -2.62 -19.70
N GLY A 75 18.68 -3.18 -20.91
CA GLY A 75 17.46 -3.54 -21.61
C GLY A 75 16.67 -4.65 -20.90
N ASP A 76 17.35 -5.67 -20.36
CA ASP A 76 16.71 -6.71 -19.54
C ASP A 76 16.00 -6.09 -18.33
N ALA A 77 16.66 -5.15 -17.65
CA ALA A 77 16.10 -4.44 -16.51
C ALA A 77 14.93 -3.53 -16.92
N THR A 78 15.02 -2.86 -18.05
CA THR A 78 13.93 -2.02 -18.60
C THR A 78 12.71 -2.87 -18.95
N LEU A 79 12.90 -4.04 -19.54
CA LEU A 79 11.83 -4.99 -19.82
C LEU A 79 11.20 -5.53 -18.53
N TYR A 80 12.02 -5.84 -17.54
CA TYR A 80 11.55 -6.27 -16.22
C TYR A 80 10.69 -5.18 -15.57
N ALA A 81 11.19 -3.95 -15.52
CA ALA A 81 10.45 -2.84 -14.93
C ALA A 81 9.11 -2.58 -15.62
N ALA A 82 9.07 -2.71 -16.96
CA ALA A 82 7.82 -2.58 -17.70
C ALA A 82 6.82 -3.71 -17.44
N MET A 83 7.29 -4.94 -17.20
CA MET A 83 6.43 -6.11 -16.94
C MET A 83 5.93 -6.19 -15.51
N PHE A 84 6.71 -5.69 -14.55
CA PHE A 84 6.47 -5.92 -13.12
C PHE A 84 6.30 -4.64 -12.31
N ARG A 85 6.03 -3.51 -12.97
CA ARG A 85 5.59 -2.30 -12.28
C ARG A 85 4.34 -2.62 -11.47
N ASP A 86 4.26 -2.08 -10.27
CA ASP A 86 3.19 -2.33 -9.31
C ASP A 86 3.06 -3.79 -8.81
N LYS A 87 4.06 -4.65 -9.13
CA LYS A 87 4.15 -6.02 -8.60
C LYS A 87 5.37 -6.25 -7.72
N PHE A 88 6.49 -5.62 -8.06
CA PHE A 88 7.72 -5.67 -7.28
C PHE A 88 8.29 -4.28 -7.06
N LEU A 89 8.88 -4.08 -5.89
CA LEU A 89 9.44 -2.81 -5.46
C LEU A 89 10.72 -3.06 -4.66
N TYR A 90 11.78 -2.31 -4.92
CA TYR A 90 13.02 -2.38 -4.16
C TYR A 90 13.13 -1.20 -3.20
N CYS A 91 13.28 -1.47 -1.91
CA CYS A 91 13.54 -0.46 -0.90
C CYS A 91 15.05 -0.23 -0.76
N LYS A 92 15.56 0.93 -1.18
CA LYS A 92 16.99 1.26 -1.09
C LYS A 92 17.48 1.42 0.34
N GLY A 93 16.64 1.93 1.24
CA GLY A 93 16.99 2.12 2.64
C GLY A 93 17.21 0.81 3.40
N GLN A 94 16.44 -0.20 3.07
CA GLN A 94 16.52 -1.54 3.69
C GLN A 94 17.33 -2.54 2.86
N GLN A 95 17.57 -2.22 1.58
CA GLN A 95 18.21 -3.11 0.59
C GLN A 95 17.45 -4.41 0.34
N GLU A 96 16.11 -4.35 0.40
CA GLU A 96 15.21 -5.49 0.31
C GLU A 96 14.21 -5.31 -0.83
N TRP A 97 13.75 -6.44 -1.40
CA TRP A 97 12.66 -6.49 -2.35
C TRP A 97 11.32 -6.67 -1.63
N TYR A 98 10.30 -6.05 -2.20
CA TYR A 98 8.90 -6.17 -1.78
C TYR A 98 8.06 -6.66 -2.93
N ALA A 99 7.08 -7.50 -2.63
CA ALA A 99 6.06 -7.98 -3.56
C ALA A 99 4.70 -7.41 -3.17
N TRP A 100 3.92 -7.02 -4.18
CA TRP A 100 2.55 -6.55 -3.97
C TRP A 100 1.63 -7.73 -3.64
N ASP A 101 0.88 -7.61 -2.56
CA ASP A 101 -0.02 -8.60 -2.01
C ASP A 101 -1.41 -7.98 -1.86
N GLU A 102 -2.14 -7.89 -2.96
CA GLU A 102 -3.51 -7.36 -3.10
C GLU A 102 -3.77 -5.98 -2.49
N HIS A 103 -3.35 -5.75 -1.25
CA HIS A 103 -3.65 -4.52 -0.51
C HIS A 103 -2.42 -3.82 0.08
N ARG A 104 -1.25 -4.48 0.04
CA ARG A 104 -0.03 -3.96 0.65
C ARG A 104 1.24 -4.49 -0.01
N TRP A 105 2.35 -3.86 0.28
CA TRP A 105 3.67 -4.36 -0.03
C TRP A 105 4.15 -5.28 1.10
N ARG A 106 4.47 -6.51 0.79
CA ARG A 106 5.10 -7.45 1.72
C ARG A 106 6.56 -7.69 1.36
N LEU A 107 7.39 -7.95 2.35
CA LEU A 107 8.78 -8.35 2.11
C LEU A 107 8.82 -9.61 1.22
N ASP A 108 9.66 -9.60 0.20
CA ASP A 108 9.83 -10.72 -0.73
C ASP A 108 10.78 -11.79 -0.15
N VAL A 109 10.32 -12.49 0.87
CA VAL A 109 11.08 -13.53 1.59
C VAL A 109 11.37 -14.75 0.71
N MET A 110 10.57 -14.96 -0.33
CA MET A 110 10.63 -16.14 -1.19
C MET A 110 11.34 -15.87 -2.53
N ASP A 111 12.02 -14.73 -2.67
CA ASP A 111 12.73 -14.33 -3.89
C ASP A 111 11.84 -14.36 -5.15
N GLU A 112 10.54 -14.05 -5.02
CA GLU A 112 9.59 -14.03 -6.13
C GLU A 112 10.01 -13.05 -7.23
N SER A 113 10.62 -11.93 -6.84
CA SER A 113 11.23 -10.97 -7.77
C SER A 113 12.34 -11.61 -8.62
N SER A 114 13.14 -12.49 -8.03
CA SER A 114 14.19 -13.23 -8.75
C SER A 114 13.56 -14.32 -9.66
N VAL A 115 12.56 -15.03 -9.17
CA VAL A 115 11.83 -16.03 -9.96
C VAL A 115 11.15 -15.38 -11.18
N ALA A 116 10.63 -14.17 -11.03
CA ALA A 116 9.96 -13.41 -12.11
C ALA A 116 10.87 -13.10 -13.31
N VAL A 117 12.20 -13.15 -13.16
CA VAL A 117 13.16 -13.00 -14.29
C VAL A 117 12.96 -14.09 -15.36
N GLU A 118 12.42 -15.26 -15.01
CA GLU A 118 12.07 -16.30 -15.99
C GLU A 118 11.02 -15.79 -17.00
N ALA A 119 10.10 -14.92 -16.58
CA ALA A 119 9.13 -14.33 -17.50
C ALA A 119 9.79 -13.43 -18.55
N ILE A 120 10.91 -12.78 -18.22
CA ILE A 120 11.70 -12.00 -19.18
C ILE A 120 12.34 -12.92 -20.22
N ALA A 121 12.94 -14.02 -19.75
CA ALA A 121 13.49 -15.05 -20.65
C ALA A 121 12.40 -15.60 -21.58
N LYS A 122 11.22 -15.91 -21.06
CA LYS A 122 10.08 -16.35 -21.86
C LYS A 122 9.65 -15.30 -22.89
N LYS A 123 9.64 -14.02 -22.52
CA LYS A 123 9.27 -12.93 -23.44
C LYS A 123 10.22 -12.82 -24.63
N TYR A 124 11.53 -13.01 -24.40
CA TYR A 124 12.50 -13.10 -25.49
C TYR A 124 12.30 -14.34 -26.38
N LEU A 125 11.89 -15.48 -25.80
CA LEU A 125 11.55 -16.67 -26.59
C LEU A 125 10.26 -16.49 -27.38
N ASP A 126 9.26 -15.82 -26.84
CA ASP A 126 8.02 -15.49 -27.56
C ASP A 126 8.35 -14.66 -28.81
N GLU A 127 9.22 -13.66 -28.68
CA GLU A 127 9.68 -12.83 -29.80
C GLU A 127 10.52 -13.65 -30.81
N PHE A 128 11.32 -14.62 -30.35
CA PHE A 128 12.02 -15.56 -31.21
C PHE A 128 11.03 -16.35 -32.09
N PHE A 129 9.95 -16.90 -31.52
CA PHE A 129 8.97 -17.66 -32.30
C PHE A 129 8.27 -16.78 -33.34
N VAL A 130 7.96 -15.54 -33.02
CA VAL A 130 7.39 -14.57 -33.97
C VAL A 130 8.38 -14.29 -35.11
N SER A 131 9.64 -13.95 -34.78
CA SER A 131 10.68 -13.66 -35.78
C SER A 131 11.02 -14.87 -36.65
N ASN A 132 11.01 -16.08 -36.07
CA ASN A 132 11.27 -17.31 -36.83
C ASN A 132 10.15 -17.65 -37.82
N LYS A 133 8.89 -17.37 -37.46
CA LYS A 133 7.75 -17.51 -38.37
C LYS A 133 7.83 -16.48 -39.51
N GLU A 134 8.29 -15.26 -39.25
CA GLU A 134 8.52 -14.24 -40.26
C GLU A 134 9.62 -14.64 -41.24
N ILE A 135 10.72 -15.25 -40.79
CA ILE A 135 11.79 -15.79 -41.63
C ILE A 135 11.22 -16.83 -42.61
N ALA A 136 10.37 -17.75 -42.16
CA ALA A 136 9.76 -18.77 -43.01
C ALA A 136 8.89 -18.11 -44.11
N SER A 137 8.06 -17.16 -43.73
CA SER A 137 7.22 -16.39 -44.68
C SER A 137 8.02 -15.60 -45.69
N MET A 138 9.12 -14.95 -45.27
CA MET A 138 10.02 -14.21 -46.14
C MET A 138 10.77 -15.12 -47.13
N ALA A 139 11.18 -16.30 -46.68
CA ALA A 139 11.82 -17.30 -47.54
C ALA A 139 10.88 -17.82 -48.63
N GLU A 140 9.62 -18.07 -48.30
CA GLU A 140 8.59 -18.47 -49.26
C GLU A 140 8.29 -17.36 -50.29
N ALA A 141 8.32 -16.10 -49.84
CA ALA A 141 8.09 -14.92 -50.69
C ALA A 141 9.31 -14.53 -51.54
N GLY A 142 10.44 -15.21 -51.43
CA GLY A 142 11.66 -14.92 -52.18
C GLY A 142 12.35 -13.62 -51.78
N ALA A 143 12.24 -13.20 -50.52
CA ALA A 143 12.84 -11.99 -49.97
C ALA A 143 14.38 -12.00 -50.05
N ASP A 144 15.02 -10.82 -49.90
CA ASP A 144 16.45 -10.67 -49.91
C ASP A 144 17.13 -11.50 -48.84
N LYS A 145 18.16 -12.26 -49.22
CA LYS A 145 18.98 -13.07 -48.31
C LYS A 145 19.62 -12.23 -47.19
N SER A 146 19.89 -10.94 -47.43
CA SER A 146 20.45 -10.04 -46.42
C SER A 146 19.47 -9.80 -45.28
N ASP A 147 18.19 -9.63 -45.58
CA ASP A 147 17.16 -9.34 -44.56
C ASP A 147 16.79 -10.61 -43.79
N ILE A 148 16.73 -11.76 -44.44
CA ILE A 148 16.60 -13.06 -43.77
C ILE A 148 17.76 -13.27 -42.80
N LYS A 149 18.99 -12.96 -43.19
CA LYS A 149 20.17 -13.11 -42.33
C LYS A 149 20.14 -12.19 -41.10
N LYS A 150 19.62 -10.95 -41.25
CA LYS A 150 19.43 -10.03 -40.11
C LYS A 150 18.47 -10.62 -39.06
N LEU A 151 17.34 -11.18 -39.52
CA LEU A 151 16.38 -11.83 -38.66
C LEU A 151 16.93 -13.10 -37.99
N GLN A 152 17.71 -13.90 -38.72
CA GLN A 152 18.37 -15.08 -38.14
C GLN A 152 19.36 -14.66 -37.05
N ASN A 153 20.16 -13.64 -37.23
CA ASN A 153 21.06 -13.10 -36.21
C ASN A 153 20.29 -12.56 -34.98
N LYS A 154 19.09 -11.94 -35.21
CA LYS A 154 18.21 -11.54 -34.10
C LYS A 154 17.72 -12.78 -33.33
N CYS A 155 17.28 -13.82 -34.00
CA CYS A 155 16.84 -15.07 -33.41
C CYS A 155 17.91 -15.73 -32.53
N GLU A 156 19.15 -15.78 -33.00
CA GLU A 156 20.29 -16.29 -32.23
C GLU A 156 20.51 -15.49 -30.94
N LYS A 157 20.46 -14.15 -31.03
CA LYS A 157 20.61 -13.28 -29.87
C LYS A 157 19.47 -13.44 -28.87
N LEU A 158 18.22 -13.63 -29.33
CA LEU A 158 17.06 -13.83 -28.48
C LEU A 158 17.17 -15.13 -27.67
N THR A 159 17.53 -16.24 -28.33
CA THR A 159 17.70 -17.54 -27.66
C THR A 159 18.86 -17.52 -26.69
N GLU A 160 20.00 -16.95 -27.07
CA GLU A 160 21.14 -16.82 -26.19
C GLU A 160 20.83 -15.94 -24.95
N ARG A 161 20.09 -14.81 -25.14
CA ARG A 161 19.67 -13.97 -24.04
C ARG A 161 18.76 -14.72 -23.07
N ALA A 162 17.78 -15.45 -23.56
CA ALA A 162 16.89 -16.26 -22.73
C ALA A 162 17.68 -17.32 -21.94
N ARG A 163 18.67 -17.97 -22.57
CA ARG A 163 19.57 -18.93 -21.91
C ARG A 163 20.39 -18.26 -20.78
N GLN A 164 20.94 -17.07 -21.04
CA GLN A 164 21.74 -16.33 -20.07
C GLN A 164 20.92 -15.88 -18.86
N LEU A 165 19.66 -15.42 -19.05
CA LEU A 165 18.77 -15.00 -17.98
C LEU A 165 18.36 -16.16 -17.04
N ARG A 166 18.43 -17.39 -17.51
CA ARG A 166 18.24 -18.59 -16.70
C ARG A 166 19.47 -18.92 -15.84
N GLY A 167 20.63 -18.32 -16.15
CA GLY A 167 21.83 -18.45 -15.36
C GLY A 167 21.89 -17.41 -14.21
N PRO A 168 22.58 -17.72 -13.11
CA PRO A 168 22.59 -16.88 -11.90
C PRO A 168 23.17 -15.49 -12.16
N ASN A 169 24.25 -15.39 -12.91
CA ASN A 169 24.94 -14.11 -13.13
C ASN A 169 24.06 -13.07 -13.83
N ARG A 170 23.41 -13.46 -14.93
CA ARG A 170 22.57 -12.54 -15.70
C ARG A 170 21.30 -12.18 -14.97
N ARG A 171 20.74 -13.14 -14.23
CA ARG A 171 19.56 -12.92 -13.37
C ARG A 171 19.86 -11.86 -12.32
N SER A 172 20.95 -11.99 -11.56
CA SER A 172 21.37 -11.00 -10.57
C SER A 172 21.68 -9.65 -11.19
N GLN A 173 22.32 -9.60 -12.35
CA GLN A 173 22.57 -8.35 -13.06
C GLN A 173 21.28 -7.65 -13.47
N CYS A 174 20.29 -8.38 -13.98
CA CYS A 174 18.97 -7.82 -14.31
C CYS A 174 18.37 -7.11 -13.09
N LEU A 175 18.26 -7.80 -11.95
CA LEU A 175 17.69 -7.24 -10.72
C LEU A 175 18.49 -6.04 -10.19
N ASN A 176 19.82 -6.10 -10.25
CA ASN A 176 20.69 -4.99 -9.82
C ASN A 176 20.51 -3.74 -10.68
N PHE A 177 20.18 -3.89 -11.96
CA PHE A 177 19.89 -2.75 -12.82
C PHE A 177 18.47 -2.22 -12.64
N VAL A 178 17.47 -3.07 -12.35
CA VAL A 178 16.07 -2.69 -12.23
C VAL A 178 15.84 -1.53 -11.25
N HIS A 179 16.59 -1.48 -10.15
CA HIS A 179 16.46 -0.40 -9.16
C HIS A 179 17.41 0.78 -9.39
N THR A 180 18.14 0.81 -10.54
CA THR A 180 19.09 1.88 -10.90
C THR A 180 18.87 2.48 -12.28
N ILE A 181 17.92 1.97 -13.08
CA ILE A 181 17.52 2.55 -14.38
C ILE A 181 16.82 3.90 -14.20
N LYS A 182 16.58 4.62 -15.30
CA LYS A 182 15.97 5.96 -15.30
C LYS A 182 14.59 5.99 -14.63
N ASP A 183 13.77 4.94 -14.82
CA ASP A 183 12.47 4.77 -14.18
C ASP A 183 12.46 3.47 -13.37
N PRO A 184 13.07 3.46 -12.17
CA PRO A 184 13.37 2.25 -11.43
C PRO A 184 12.13 1.72 -10.71
N LEU A 185 12.13 0.40 -10.43
CA LEU A 185 11.24 -0.18 -9.44
C LEU A 185 11.86 0.00 -8.04
N ALA A 186 12.01 1.24 -7.60
CA ALA A 186 12.69 1.52 -6.33
C ALA A 186 12.16 2.78 -5.65
N ILE A 187 12.18 2.72 -4.32
CA ILE A 187 11.90 3.85 -3.42
C ILE A 187 13.02 3.99 -2.39
N SER A 188 13.03 5.12 -1.68
CA SER A 188 14.01 5.37 -0.61
C SER A 188 13.68 4.53 0.65
N GLY A 189 12.41 4.28 0.92
CA GLY A 189 11.86 3.62 2.10
C GLY A 189 11.12 4.59 3.03
N THR A 190 11.26 5.91 2.83
CA THR A 190 10.50 6.92 3.58
C THR A 190 9.06 7.06 3.09
N GLU A 191 8.77 6.49 1.94
CA GLU A 191 7.45 6.47 1.32
C GLU A 191 6.52 5.45 1.98
N PHE A 192 7.08 4.41 2.62
CA PHE A 192 6.28 3.37 3.27
C PHE A 192 5.46 3.91 4.44
N ASP A 193 4.20 3.45 4.49
CA ASP A 193 3.23 3.73 5.55
C ASP A 193 3.06 5.23 5.87
N ASN A 194 3.21 6.09 4.86
CA ASN A 194 3.12 7.54 4.99
C ASN A 194 1.72 8.09 4.63
N GLN A 195 0.68 7.27 4.75
CA GLN A 195 -0.71 7.63 4.52
C GLN A 195 -1.51 7.53 5.83
N PRO A 196 -1.57 8.62 6.64
CA PRO A 196 -2.04 8.54 8.01
C PRO A 196 -3.53 8.21 8.16
N MET A 197 -4.32 8.38 7.10
CA MET A 197 -5.76 8.10 7.09
C MET A 197 -6.12 6.80 6.34
N LEU A 198 -5.13 6.03 5.89
CA LEU A 198 -5.35 4.73 5.29
C LEU A 198 -4.94 3.62 6.27
N PHE A 199 -5.86 2.71 6.55
CA PHE A 199 -5.65 1.60 7.47
C PHE A 199 -5.79 0.26 6.74
N PRO A 200 -4.68 -0.41 6.39
CA PRO A 200 -4.72 -1.70 5.71
C PRO A 200 -5.23 -2.80 6.64
N CYS A 201 -6.10 -3.66 6.12
CA CYS A 201 -6.65 -4.82 6.79
C CYS A 201 -6.66 -6.05 5.87
N ALA A 202 -7.10 -7.19 6.38
CA ALA A 202 -6.99 -8.46 5.64
C ALA A 202 -7.76 -8.48 4.32
N ASN A 203 -8.87 -7.75 4.22
CA ASN A 203 -9.74 -7.72 3.03
C ASN A 203 -9.72 -6.40 2.27
N GLY A 204 -8.80 -5.47 2.55
CA GLY A 204 -8.68 -4.21 1.84
C GLY A 204 -7.98 -3.11 2.63
N VAL A 205 -8.26 -1.88 2.29
CA VAL A 205 -7.76 -0.68 2.95
C VAL A 205 -8.93 0.17 3.41
N ILE A 206 -8.98 0.48 4.70
CA ILE A 206 -10.03 1.35 5.26
C ILE A 206 -9.59 2.80 5.07
N ASP A 207 -10.41 3.59 4.42
CA ASP A 207 -10.34 5.04 4.47
C ASP A 207 -10.95 5.51 5.78
N LEU A 208 -10.12 5.98 6.71
CA LEU A 208 -10.53 6.38 8.05
C LEU A 208 -11.37 7.67 8.07
N GLU A 209 -11.34 8.49 7.01
CA GLU A 209 -12.20 9.66 6.89
C GLU A 209 -13.65 9.29 6.59
N THR A 210 -13.83 8.27 5.75
CA THR A 210 -15.16 7.87 5.27
C THR A 210 -15.67 6.58 5.90
N GLY A 211 -14.81 5.80 6.54
CA GLY A 211 -15.11 4.46 7.05
C GLY A 211 -15.37 3.43 5.97
N ARG A 212 -14.99 3.69 4.72
CA ARG A 212 -15.20 2.78 3.58
C ARG A 212 -14.01 1.84 3.38
N LEU A 213 -14.33 0.62 2.99
CA LEU A 213 -13.33 -0.34 2.54
C LEU A 213 -13.02 -0.08 1.06
N LEU A 214 -11.74 0.10 0.76
CA LEU A 214 -11.20 0.33 -0.57
C LEU A 214 -10.31 -0.85 -0.99
N ASN A 215 -10.10 -1.01 -2.28
CA ASN A 215 -9.02 -1.87 -2.77
C ASN A 215 -7.67 -1.18 -2.50
N GLY A 216 -6.64 -1.97 -2.20
CA GLY A 216 -5.29 -1.43 -2.07
C GLY A 216 -4.77 -0.86 -3.39
N ASN A 217 -3.95 0.18 -3.28
CA ASN A 217 -3.26 0.76 -4.42
C ASN A 217 -1.74 0.67 -4.19
N PRO A 218 -0.95 0.08 -5.09
CA PRO A 218 0.50 -0.03 -4.95
C PRO A 218 1.21 1.30 -4.70
N ARG A 219 0.63 2.42 -5.15
CA ARG A 219 1.20 3.76 -5.00
C ARG A 219 1.00 4.37 -3.61
N ASP A 220 0.17 3.77 -2.77
CA ASP A 220 -0.01 4.19 -1.38
C ASP A 220 1.13 3.69 -0.49
N TYR A 221 1.97 2.77 -0.99
CA TYR A 221 3.16 2.22 -0.32
C TYR A 221 2.88 1.67 1.08
N LEU A 222 1.70 1.07 1.29
CA LEU A 222 1.32 0.48 2.56
C LEU A 222 2.04 -0.86 2.76
N CYS A 223 2.67 -1.05 3.91
CA CYS A 223 3.38 -2.29 4.30
C CYS A 223 2.77 -2.94 5.53
N ALA A 224 2.56 -2.16 6.58
CA ALA A 224 1.93 -2.63 7.81
C ALA A 224 0.44 -2.90 7.57
N SER A 225 -0.11 -3.94 8.21
CA SER A 225 -1.52 -4.30 8.03
C SER A 225 -2.08 -5.02 9.26
N SER A 226 -3.35 -4.77 9.54
CA SER A 226 -4.16 -5.59 10.44
C SER A 226 -4.41 -6.98 9.83
N PRO A 227 -4.33 -8.06 10.62
CA PRO A 227 -4.70 -9.39 10.16
C PRO A 227 -6.23 -9.61 10.14
N ILE A 228 -7.02 -8.64 10.57
CA ILE A 228 -8.47 -8.75 10.75
C ILE A 228 -9.19 -8.19 9.53
N GLU A 229 -10.28 -8.85 9.11
CA GLU A 229 -11.17 -8.34 8.08
C GLU A 229 -12.07 -7.23 8.63
N TYR A 230 -12.32 -6.23 7.81
CA TYR A 230 -13.24 -5.15 8.13
C TYR A 230 -14.60 -5.40 7.48
N HIS A 231 -15.67 -5.39 8.29
CA HIS A 231 -17.05 -5.65 7.86
C HIS A 231 -17.93 -4.39 7.87
N GLY A 232 -17.33 -3.22 8.08
CA GLY A 232 -18.06 -1.94 8.12
C GLY A 232 -18.36 -1.48 9.56
N ILE A 233 -18.87 -0.26 9.67
CA ILE A 233 -19.19 0.41 10.96
C ILE A 233 -20.61 0.14 11.42
N ALA A 234 -21.43 -0.56 10.63
CA ALA A 234 -22.84 -0.76 10.93
C ALA A 234 -23.09 -1.82 12.00
N ASP A 235 -22.11 -2.66 12.31
CA ASP A 235 -22.21 -3.73 13.32
C ASP A 235 -21.41 -3.32 14.58
N PRO A 236 -22.09 -2.79 15.62
CA PRO A 236 -21.41 -2.33 16.81
C PRO A 236 -20.81 -3.53 17.58
N PRO A 237 -19.60 -3.41 18.15
CA PRO A 237 -18.96 -4.47 18.92
C PRO A 237 -19.57 -4.57 20.33
N GLU A 238 -20.80 -5.02 20.42
CA GLU A 238 -21.61 -5.02 21.66
C GLU A 238 -20.87 -5.69 22.84
N LEU A 239 -20.23 -6.83 22.60
CA LEU A 239 -19.49 -7.54 23.65
C LEU A 239 -18.32 -6.70 24.17
N PHE A 240 -17.58 -6.02 23.27
CA PHE A 240 -16.46 -5.17 23.67
C PHE A 240 -16.93 -3.94 24.43
N ILE A 241 -17.98 -3.27 23.95
CA ILE A 241 -18.59 -2.12 24.64
C ILE A 241 -19.10 -2.53 26.02
N LYS A 242 -19.82 -3.64 26.12
CA LYS A 242 -20.28 -4.19 27.40
C LYS A 242 -19.12 -4.47 28.35
N SER A 243 -18.04 -5.09 27.87
CA SER A 243 -16.85 -5.35 28.69
C SER A 243 -16.20 -4.06 29.21
N LEU A 244 -16.13 -3.01 28.35
CA LEU A 244 -15.64 -1.71 28.79
C LEU A 244 -16.54 -1.08 29.85
N CYS A 245 -17.87 -1.15 29.70
CA CYS A 245 -18.81 -0.66 30.66
C CYS A 245 -18.69 -1.39 32.02
N GLU A 246 -18.53 -2.71 32.01
CA GLU A 246 -18.29 -3.51 33.24
C GLU A 246 -16.98 -3.11 33.93
N MET A 247 -15.89 -2.91 33.17
CA MET A 247 -14.58 -2.48 33.70
C MET A 247 -14.63 -1.10 34.35
N HIS A 248 -15.47 -0.21 33.84
CA HIS A 248 -15.61 1.19 34.28
C HIS A 248 -16.87 1.42 35.12
N ASN A 249 -17.61 0.35 35.43
CA ASN A 249 -18.80 0.40 36.31
C ASN A 249 -19.88 1.42 35.81
N CYS A 250 -20.15 1.42 34.50
CA CYS A 250 -21.09 2.36 33.88
C CYS A 250 -22.52 2.25 34.44
N ASP A 251 -22.91 1.07 34.94
CA ASP A 251 -24.23 0.85 35.60
C ASP A 251 -24.22 1.19 37.09
N GLY A 252 -23.13 1.76 37.59
CA GLY A 252 -22.96 2.11 39.01
C GLY A 252 -23.46 3.53 39.33
N PRO A 253 -23.40 3.90 40.62
CA PRO A 253 -23.79 5.24 41.06
C PRO A 253 -22.93 6.39 40.49
N TYR A 254 -21.84 6.06 39.86
CA TYR A 254 -20.90 6.98 39.16
C TYR A 254 -20.83 6.54 37.71
N ASP A 255 -21.93 6.69 36.97
CA ASP A 255 -22.03 6.38 35.54
C ASP A 255 -20.83 6.95 34.74
N ASP A 256 -19.89 6.08 34.38
CA ASP A 256 -18.63 6.51 33.77
C ASP A 256 -18.58 6.21 32.25
N HIS A 257 -19.71 6.42 31.56
CA HIS A 257 -19.76 6.36 30.09
C HIS A 257 -18.75 7.32 29.46
N ALA A 258 -18.41 8.42 30.10
CA ALA A 258 -17.38 9.36 29.63
C ALA A 258 -16.01 8.70 29.48
N MET A 259 -15.69 7.71 30.34
CA MET A 259 -14.43 6.95 30.21
C MET A 259 -14.46 5.99 29.02
N VAL A 260 -15.59 5.35 28.76
CA VAL A 260 -15.76 4.48 27.59
C VAL A 260 -15.64 5.30 26.29
N ASP A 261 -16.28 6.47 26.22
CA ASP A 261 -16.17 7.42 25.12
C ASP A 261 -14.72 7.93 24.92
N TYR A 262 -14.02 8.18 26.03
CA TYR A 262 -12.61 8.56 25.98
C TYR A 262 -11.74 7.44 25.41
N ILE A 263 -11.93 6.20 25.85
CA ILE A 263 -11.20 5.03 25.33
C ILE A 263 -11.49 4.85 23.83
N GLN A 264 -12.74 4.99 23.42
CA GLN A 264 -13.11 4.91 22.00
C GLN A 264 -12.35 5.95 21.15
N ARG A 265 -12.32 7.21 21.59
CA ARG A 265 -11.56 8.28 20.92
C ARG A 265 -10.07 8.01 20.93
N LEU A 266 -9.51 7.54 22.04
CA LEU A 266 -8.10 7.18 22.15
C LEU A 266 -7.73 6.05 21.18
N LEU A 267 -8.55 5.00 21.09
CA LEU A 267 -8.34 3.90 20.15
C LEU A 267 -8.53 4.36 18.71
N GLY A 268 -9.53 5.21 18.44
CA GLY A 268 -9.72 5.84 17.13
C GLY A 268 -8.51 6.65 16.69
N TYR A 269 -7.91 7.43 17.59
CA TYR A 269 -6.67 8.15 17.30
C TYR A 269 -5.48 7.20 17.07
N ALA A 270 -5.40 6.12 17.85
CA ALA A 270 -4.31 5.14 17.76
C ALA A 270 -4.26 4.36 16.45
N ILE A 271 -5.38 4.25 15.71
CA ILE A 271 -5.39 3.62 14.37
C ILE A 271 -5.01 4.58 13.24
N THR A 272 -4.95 5.89 13.51
CA THR A 272 -4.42 6.86 12.55
C THR A 272 -2.89 6.88 12.57
N GLY A 273 -2.27 7.32 11.49
CA GLY A 273 -0.83 7.56 11.43
C GLY A 273 -0.37 8.90 12.06
N PHE A 274 -1.28 9.63 12.72
CA PHE A 274 -0.95 10.92 13.32
C PHE A 274 -0.30 10.78 14.71
N SER A 275 0.65 11.66 15.00
CA SER A 275 1.34 11.74 16.30
C SER A 275 1.39 13.17 16.88
N HIS A 276 0.55 14.10 16.38
CA HIS A 276 0.59 15.50 16.75
C HIS A 276 0.06 15.81 18.16
N GLU A 277 -0.84 14.97 18.70
CA GLU A 277 -1.44 15.17 20.04
C GLU A 277 -0.44 14.96 21.19
N LYS A 278 0.69 14.29 20.96
CA LYS A 278 1.75 14.04 21.95
C LYS A 278 1.23 13.50 23.30
N VAL A 279 0.25 12.60 23.25
CA VAL A 279 -0.37 11.98 24.44
C VAL A 279 0.36 10.70 24.83
N PHE A 280 0.49 10.46 26.11
CA PHE A 280 0.99 9.22 26.69
C PHE A 280 -0.04 8.70 27.70
N PRO A 281 -0.96 7.82 27.31
CA PRO A 281 -2.00 7.31 28.18
C PRO A 281 -1.44 6.29 29.18
N ILE A 282 -1.81 6.45 30.46
CA ILE A 282 -1.45 5.52 31.55
C ILE A 282 -2.71 4.86 32.07
N PHE A 283 -2.82 3.55 31.89
CA PHE A 283 -3.89 2.75 32.47
C PHE A 283 -3.54 2.40 33.92
N TYR A 284 -4.19 3.06 34.88
CA TYR A 284 -3.98 2.87 36.28
C TYR A 284 -5.22 2.23 36.94
N GLY A 285 -5.00 1.30 37.89
CA GLY A 285 -6.05 0.72 38.70
C GLY A 285 -5.52 0.37 40.08
N LYS A 286 -6.32 0.59 41.16
CA LYS A 286 -5.95 0.34 42.56
C LYS A 286 -5.76 -1.13 42.87
N SER A 287 -6.47 -2.03 42.15
CA SER A 287 -6.41 -3.48 42.31
C SER A 287 -6.06 -4.16 40.99
N GLY A 288 -5.63 -5.43 41.04
CA GLY A 288 -5.52 -6.27 39.85
C GLY A 288 -6.90 -6.67 39.32
N TRP A 289 -6.89 -7.39 38.16
CA TRP A 289 -8.10 -7.92 37.52
C TRP A 289 -9.09 -6.86 36.98
N ASN A 290 -8.58 -5.73 36.52
CA ASN A 290 -9.36 -4.60 36.04
C ASN A 290 -9.43 -4.53 34.48
N GLY A 291 -9.21 -5.63 33.79
CA GLY A 291 -9.38 -5.74 32.32
C GLY A 291 -8.29 -5.08 31.44
N ARG A 292 -7.33 -4.36 32.04
CA ARG A 292 -6.28 -3.64 31.27
C ARG A 292 -5.55 -4.51 30.26
N SER A 293 -5.11 -5.70 30.65
CA SER A 293 -4.40 -6.62 29.75
C SER A 293 -5.30 -7.08 28.60
N LEU A 294 -6.59 -7.32 28.88
CA LEU A 294 -7.55 -7.71 27.84
C LEU A 294 -7.69 -6.64 26.76
N ILE A 295 -7.84 -5.36 27.16
CA ILE A 295 -7.91 -4.24 26.21
C ILE A 295 -6.65 -4.19 25.34
N LEU A 296 -5.46 -4.23 25.97
CA LEU A 296 -4.19 -4.12 25.25
C LEU A 296 -3.93 -5.30 24.31
N GLU A 297 -4.27 -6.52 24.72
CA GLU A 297 -4.14 -7.72 23.88
C GLU A 297 -5.12 -7.69 22.71
N THR A 298 -6.37 -7.24 22.94
CA THR A 298 -7.36 -7.07 21.87
C THR A 298 -6.87 -6.05 20.84
N VAL A 299 -6.44 -4.88 21.29
CA VAL A 299 -5.92 -3.83 20.40
C VAL A 299 -4.69 -4.30 19.65
N LYS A 300 -3.75 -4.99 20.31
CA LYS A 300 -2.57 -5.57 19.66
C LYS A 300 -2.95 -6.59 18.59
N THR A 301 -3.94 -7.41 18.84
CA THR A 301 -4.43 -8.41 17.88
C THR A 301 -5.05 -7.73 16.66
N ILE A 302 -5.83 -6.67 16.86
CA ILE A 302 -6.43 -5.89 15.77
C ILE A 302 -5.36 -5.16 14.95
N LEU A 303 -4.40 -4.53 15.62
CA LEU A 303 -3.36 -3.76 14.93
C LEU A 303 -2.29 -4.65 14.25
N GLY A 304 -2.12 -5.90 14.69
CA GLY A 304 -1.17 -6.83 14.10
C GLY A 304 0.26 -6.27 14.06
N SER A 305 0.85 -6.14 12.87
CA SER A 305 2.21 -5.63 12.67
C SER A 305 2.38 -4.13 12.98
N MET A 306 1.28 -3.39 13.10
CA MET A 306 1.30 -1.96 13.43
C MET A 306 1.50 -1.69 14.94
N ALA A 307 1.43 -2.72 15.79
CA ALA A 307 1.61 -2.60 17.24
C ALA A 307 2.75 -3.48 17.75
N ALA A 308 3.69 -2.90 18.46
CA ALA A 308 4.78 -3.62 19.11
C ALA A 308 4.97 -3.16 20.55
N PRO A 309 5.32 -4.08 21.49
CA PRO A 309 5.71 -3.70 22.83
C PRO A 309 7.08 -3.02 22.80
N ILE A 310 7.25 -1.99 23.63
CA ILE A 310 8.55 -1.39 23.87
C ILE A 310 9.09 -1.88 25.23
N PRO A 311 10.40 -2.15 25.37
CA PRO A 311 11.01 -2.49 26.64
C PRO A 311 10.84 -1.37 27.68
N SER A 312 10.48 -1.72 28.91
CA SER A 312 10.28 -0.75 30.01
C SER A 312 11.53 0.07 30.31
N GLU A 313 12.71 -0.49 30.04
CA GLU A 313 14.02 0.15 30.23
C GLU A 313 14.17 1.42 29.36
N MET A 314 13.47 1.49 28.22
CA MET A 314 13.47 2.68 27.35
C MET A 314 12.74 3.87 27.99
N LEU A 315 11.81 3.59 28.92
CA LEU A 315 11.03 4.61 29.63
C LEU A 315 11.69 5.03 30.96
N LEU A 316 12.70 4.29 31.40
CA LEU A 316 13.39 4.57 32.65
C LEU A 316 14.63 5.41 32.44
N SER A 317 14.82 6.43 33.28
CA SER A 317 16.05 7.22 33.29
C SER A 317 17.24 6.32 33.71
N GLN A 318 18.15 6.08 32.78
CA GLN A 318 19.39 5.33 33.07
C GLN A 318 20.38 6.26 33.77
N LYS A 319 20.70 5.96 35.02
CA LYS A 319 21.73 6.70 35.80
C LYS A 319 23.19 6.47 35.32
N ILE A 320 23.40 5.56 34.38
CA ILE A 320 24.73 5.23 33.85
C ILE A 320 24.59 5.10 32.33
N ALA A 321 25.26 6.00 31.60
CA ALA A 321 25.48 5.83 30.20
C ALA A 321 26.36 4.59 29.98
N LYS A 322 25.78 3.44 29.71
CA LYS A 322 26.54 2.30 29.16
C LYS A 322 27.02 2.76 27.79
N SER A 323 28.36 2.76 27.60
CA SER A 323 28.99 3.02 26.31
C SER A 323 28.26 2.25 25.22
N ALA A 324 27.84 2.95 24.19
CA ALA A 324 27.22 2.36 23.01
C ALA A 324 28.26 1.50 22.24
N SER A 325 28.44 0.27 22.70
CA SER A 325 28.91 -0.81 21.85
C SER A 325 27.67 -1.55 21.38
N GLY A 326 27.12 -1.07 20.26
CA GLY A 326 26.10 -1.81 19.54
C GLY A 326 26.69 -3.13 19.05
N PRO A 327 25.89 -4.21 18.98
CA PRO A 327 26.32 -5.42 18.30
C PRO A 327 26.49 -5.11 16.81
N SER A 328 27.65 -5.53 16.28
CA SER A 328 28.01 -5.60 14.86
C SER A 328 27.03 -6.44 14.07
#